data_982e801fe68f80db989d81dfc56f679c
#
_entry.id   982e801fe68f80db989d81dfc56f679c
#
_cell.length_a   1.000
_cell.length_b   1.000
_cell.length_c   1.000
_cell.angle_alpha   90.00
_cell.angle_beta   90.00
_cell.angle_gamma   90.00
#
_symmetry.space_group_name_H-M   'P 1'
#
loop_
_entity.id
_entity.type
_entity.pdbx_description
1 polymer ?
#
loop_
_entity_poly.entity_id
_entity_poly.type
_entity_poly.pdbx_seq_one_letter_code
_entity_poly.pdbx_strand_id
1 'polypeptide(L)'
;DRWTGADFWEQQAEPGLTLDEIIKRSEVIVVGIDGGGLDDLLGLAVVGRDRVTRQWLHWCHAWAHRIVLERRKEIAPRLLDFERDGDLTMVDRPGEDVCQVADIVCRIHAASLLPEKMAIGVDAAGIGDIVDELTSPERKIEMDQIIAISQGWKLNGAIKTTERKLAGGEMVHCGSPLMNWCAGNARIVQNGNAVSITKQASGTAKIDPLMATFDANSLMSLNPSPPRTARFQMFTT
;
A
#
# COMPACT_ATOMS: atom_id res chain seq x y z
N ASP A 1 12.35 -11.69 -16.03
CA ASP A 1 11.38 -12.74 -15.67
C ASP A 1 10.19 -12.14 -14.93
N ARG A 2 9.02 -12.80 -15.04
CA ARG A 2 7.83 -12.43 -14.29
C ARG A 2 8.10 -12.57 -12.78
N TRP A 3 7.51 -11.71 -11.96
CA TRP A 3 7.58 -11.84 -10.51
C TRP A 3 6.86 -13.11 -10.04
N THR A 4 7.55 -13.94 -9.27
CA THR A 4 7.04 -15.24 -8.80
C THR A 4 5.76 -15.11 -7.95
N GLY A 5 5.64 -14.02 -7.17
CA GLY A 5 4.44 -13.77 -6.37
C GLY A 5 3.16 -13.63 -7.20
N ALA A 6 3.28 -13.21 -8.47
CA ALA A 6 2.14 -13.09 -9.36
C ALA A 6 1.49 -14.45 -9.69
N ASP A 7 2.21 -15.56 -9.55
CA ASP A 7 1.68 -16.90 -9.81
C ASP A 7 0.73 -17.37 -8.68
N PHE A 8 0.90 -16.80 -7.50
CA PHE A 8 0.08 -17.11 -6.31
C PHE A 8 -0.96 -16.03 -6.02
N TRP A 9 -0.82 -14.83 -6.64
CA TRP A 9 -1.62 -13.66 -6.30
C TRP A 9 -3.12 -13.93 -6.45
N GLU A 10 -3.59 -14.37 -7.60
CA GLU A 10 -5.03 -14.57 -7.86
C GLU A 10 -5.69 -15.58 -6.92
N GLN A 11 -4.91 -16.56 -6.44
CA GLN A 11 -5.42 -17.62 -5.55
C GLN A 11 -5.69 -17.12 -4.13
N GLN A 12 -5.11 -15.98 -3.75
CA GLN A 12 -5.23 -15.40 -2.43
C GLN A 12 -6.27 -14.26 -2.36
N ALA A 13 -7.06 -14.09 -3.41
CA ALA A 13 -8.16 -13.13 -3.40
C ALA A 13 -9.25 -13.58 -2.40
N GLU A 14 -9.61 -12.72 -1.48
CA GLU A 14 -10.73 -12.89 -0.54
C GLU A 14 -11.85 -11.93 -0.95
N PRO A 15 -12.89 -12.40 -1.66
CA PRO A 15 -14.01 -11.54 -2.06
C PRO A 15 -14.68 -10.91 -0.84
N GLY A 16 -14.88 -9.61 -0.89
CA GLY A 16 -15.49 -8.86 0.21
C GLY A 16 -14.52 -8.36 1.28
N LEU A 17 -13.22 -8.60 1.13
CA LEU A 17 -12.21 -7.99 1.99
C LEU A 17 -12.07 -6.50 1.67
N THR A 18 -12.86 -5.68 2.34
CA THR A 18 -12.83 -4.22 2.23
C THR A 18 -11.89 -3.61 3.25
N LEU A 19 -11.58 -2.30 3.11
CA LEU A 19 -10.86 -1.55 4.13
C LEU A 19 -11.56 -1.62 5.49
N ASP A 20 -12.90 -1.60 5.52
CA ASP A 20 -13.70 -1.71 6.75
C ASP A 20 -13.50 -3.07 7.43
N GLU A 21 -13.49 -4.15 6.65
CA GLU A 21 -13.23 -5.48 7.18
C GLU A 21 -11.79 -5.62 7.71
N ILE A 22 -10.81 -5.01 7.04
CA ILE A 22 -9.42 -5.00 7.55
C ILE A 22 -9.33 -4.24 8.87
N ILE A 23 -9.92 -3.04 8.96
CA ILE A 23 -9.96 -2.26 10.21
C ILE A 23 -10.62 -3.06 11.34
N LYS A 24 -11.72 -3.74 11.06
CA LYS A 24 -12.47 -4.54 12.04
C LYS A 24 -11.69 -5.78 12.50
N ARG A 25 -10.99 -6.48 11.60
CA ARG A 25 -10.33 -7.75 11.87
C ARG A 25 -8.92 -7.60 12.43
N SER A 26 -8.24 -6.50 12.14
CA SER A 26 -6.82 -6.33 12.47
C SER A 26 -6.58 -5.96 13.92
N GLU A 27 -5.46 -6.43 14.47
CA GLU A 27 -4.90 -5.95 15.75
C GLU A 27 -3.91 -4.80 15.53
N VAL A 28 -3.28 -4.73 14.36
CA VAL A 28 -2.33 -3.70 13.94
C VAL A 28 -2.39 -3.56 12.43
N ILE A 29 -2.21 -2.34 11.93
CA ILE A 29 -2.19 -2.02 10.51
C ILE A 29 -0.96 -1.16 10.22
N VAL A 30 -0.28 -1.47 9.12
CA VAL A 30 0.75 -0.62 8.53
C VAL A 30 0.33 -0.21 7.12
N VAL A 31 0.90 0.88 6.65
CA VAL A 31 0.54 1.49 5.37
C VAL A 31 1.80 1.66 4.52
N GLY A 32 1.68 1.43 3.23
CA GLY A 32 2.71 1.75 2.24
C GLY A 32 2.15 2.73 1.20
N ILE A 33 2.96 3.67 0.78
CA ILE A 33 2.61 4.70 -0.21
C ILE A 33 3.74 4.82 -1.20
N ASP A 34 3.44 4.65 -2.49
CA ASP A 34 4.44 4.71 -3.57
C ASP A 34 3.89 5.43 -4.79
N GLY A 35 4.76 6.11 -5.50
CA GLY A 35 4.42 6.81 -6.73
C GLY A 35 3.92 8.24 -6.51
N GLY A 36 3.10 8.70 -7.42
CA GLY A 36 2.55 10.05 -7.45
C GLY A 36 3.11 10.90 -8.60
N GLY A 37 2.57 12.09 -8.74
CA GLY A 37 2.86 12.99 -9.85
C GLY A 37 1.73 13.03 -10.87
N LEU A 38 1.83 14.01 -11.80
CA LEU A 38 0.72 14.32 -12.73
C LEU A 38 0.49 13.28 -13.83
N ASP A 39 1.45 12.40 -14.08
CA ASP A 39 1.38 11.41 -15.18
C ASP A 39 1.66 9.98 -14.72
N ASP A 40 1.57 9.75 -13.41
CA ASP A 40 1.75 8.43 -12.80
C ASP A 40 0.63 8.13 -11.79
N LEU A 41 0.64 6.95 -11.20
CA LEU A 41 -0.29 6.58 -10.14
C LEU A 41 0.32 6.92 -8.79
N LEU A 42 -0.52 7.35 -7.84
CA LEU A 42 -0.22 7.33 -6.43
C LEU A 42 -0.86 6.08 -5.84
N GLY A 43 -0.06 5.11 -5.41
CA GLY A 43 -0.49 3.84 -4.86
C GLY A 43 -0.51 3.86 -3.34
N LEU A 44 -1.57 3.30 -2.77
CA LEU A 44 -1.71 3.07 -1.34
C LEU A 44 -1.95 1.58 -1.10
N ALA A 45 -1.19 1.00 -0.18
CA ALA A 45 -1.44 -0.34 0.35
C ALA A 45 -1.66 -0.28 1.87
N VAL A 46 -2.68 -0.95 2.32
CA VAL A 46 -3.03 -1.13 3.73
C VAL A 46 -2.86 -2.61 4.06
N VAL A 47 -1.99 -2.91 5.02
CA VAL A 47 -1.72 -4.29 5.45
C VAL A 47 -2.03 -4.41 6.92
N GLY A 48 -3.07 -5.18 7.24
CA GLY A 48 -3.47 -5.51 8.59
C GLY A 48 -3.02 -6.90 8.99
N ARG A 49 -2.74 -7.13 10.26
CA ARG A 49 -2.55 -8.47 10.81
C ARG A 49 -3.82 -8.89 11.56
N ASP A 50 -4.48 -9.94 11.04
CA ASP A 50 -5.70 -10.46 11.65
C ASP A 50 -5.42 -10.91 13.10
N ARG A 51 -6.28 -10.46 14.03
CA ARG A 51 -6.09 -10.72 15.48
C ARG A 51 -6.29 -12.18 15.86
N VAL A 52 -6.97 -12.96 15.03
CA VAL A 52 -7.29 -14.38 15.29
C VAL A 52 -6.39 -15.29 14.49
N THR A 53 -6.37 -15.15 13.17
CA THR A 53 -5.65 -16.05 12.27
C THR A 53 -4.19 -15.69 12.10
N ARG A 54 -3.80 -14.46 12.40
CA ARG A 54 -2.47 -13.89 12.17
C ARG A 54 -2.12 -13.71 10.70
N GLN A 55 -3.03 -14.02 9.78
CA GLN A 55 -2.85 -13.72 8.36
C GLN A 55 -2.68 -12.23 8.12
N TRP A 56 -1.96 -11.89 7.07
CA TRP A 56 -1.88 -10.52 6.57
C TRP A 56 -3.07 -10.26 5.64
N LEU A 57 -3.82 -9.23 5.95
CA LEU A 57 -4.99 -8.78 5.21
C LEU A 57 -4.60 -7.55 4.41
N HIS A 58 -4.70 -7.62 3.11
CA HIS A 58 -4.25 -6.55 2.22
C HIS A 58 -5.40 -5.91 1.47
N TRP A 59 -5.45 -4.59 1.50
CA TRP A 59 -6.28 -3.75 0.66
C TRP A 59 -5.43 -2.69 -0.02
N CYS A 60 -5.77 -2.30 -1.23
CA CYS A 60 -5.07 -1.27 -1.97
C CYS A 60 -6.05 -0.35 -2.71
N HIS A 61 -5.58 0.84 -3.00
CA HIS A 61 -6.25 1.81 -3.85
C HIS A 61 -5.20 2.65 -4.58
N ALA A 62 -5.60 3.29 -5.67
CA ALA A 62 -4.73 4.21 -6.37
C ALA A 62 -5.46 5.50 -6.74
N TRP A 63 -4.70 6.55 -6.92
CA TRP A 63 -5.14 7.84 -7.46
C TRP A 63 -4.33 8.18 -8.69
N ALA A 64 -4.95 8.90 -9.60
CA ALA A 64 -4.26 9.48 -10.74
C ALA A 64 -4.83 10.86 -11.05
N HIS A 65 -3.98 11.78 -11.43
CA HIS A 65 -4.44 13.04 -11.96
C HIS A 65 -5.05 12.83 -13.35
N ARG A 66 -6.18 13.47 -13.66
CA ARG A 66 -6.91 13.24 -14.92
C ARG A 66 -6.07 13.52 -16.18
N ILE A 67 -5.02 14.33 -16.06
CA ILE A 67 -4.04 14.56 -17.13
C ILE A 67 -3.31 13.27 -17.58
N VAL A 68 -3.29 12.22 -16.75
CA VAL A 68 -2.72 10.93 -17.11
C VAL A 68 -3.36 10.33 -18.36
N LEU A 69 -4.67 10.57 -18.56
CA LEU A 69 -5.41 10.05 -19.71
C LEU A 69 -4.92 10.64 -21.03
N GLU A 70 -4.44 11.87 -21.00
CA GLU A 70 -3.88 12.54 -22.18
C GLU A 70 -2.41 12.13 -22.42
N ARG A 71 -1.66 11.96 -21.33
CA ARG A 71 -0.24 11.62 -21.40
C ARG A 71 0.03 10.14 -21.62
N ARG A 72 -0.87 9.26 -21.16
CA ARG A 72 -0.76 7.79 -21.23
C ARG A 72 -1.92 7.19 -22.03
N LYS A 73 -2.16 7.69 -23.23
CA LYS A 73 -3.30 7.31 -24.09
C LYS A 73 -3.45 5.81 -24.30
N GLU A 74 -2.35 5.07 -24.33
CA GLU A 74 -2.34 3.62 -24.56
C GLU A 74 -3.02 2.84 -23.43
N ILE A 75 -2.95 3.34 -22.19
CA ILE A 75 -3.57 2.70 -21.04
C ILE A 75 -4.82 3.46 -20.53
N ALA A 76 -5.15 4.61 -21.12
CA ALA A 76 -6.26 5.43 -20.69
C ALA A 76 -7.60 4.65 -20.62
N PRO A 77 -7.98 3.80 -21.59
CA PRO A 77 -9.20 2.99 -21.48
C PRO A 77 -9.20 2.08 -20.25
N ARG A 78 -8.05 1.47 -19.95
CA ARG A 78 -7.90 0.58 -18.79
C ARG A 78 -7.97 1.35 -17.47
N LEU A 79 -7.40 2.54 -17.40
CA LEU A 79 -7.49 3.38 -16.21
C LEU A 79 -8.94 3.80 -15.95
N LEU A 80 -9.72 4.10 -16.99
CA LEU A 80 -11.14 4.40 -16.88
C LEU A 80 -11.96 3.17 -16.44
N ASP A 81 -11.57 1.96 -16.84
CA ASP A 81 -12.19 0.74 -16.32
C ASP A 81 -11.94 0.59 -14.81
N PHE A 82 -10.71 0.83 -14.34
CA PHE A 82 -10.40 0.78 -12.90
C PHE A 82 -11.10 1.90 -12.10
N GLU A 83 -11.29 3.08 -12.69
CA GLU A 83 -12.10 4.15 -12.07
C GLU A 83 -13.55 3.68 -11.90
N ARG A 84 -14.16 3.12 -12.95
CA ARG A 84 -15.53 2.58 -12.92
C ARG A 84 -15.67 1.44 -11.90
N ASP A 85 -14.65 0.59 -11.78
CA ASP A 85 -14.66 -0.56 -10.88
C ASP A 85 -14.37 -0.16 -9.41
N GLY A 86 -14.02 1.11 -9.16
CA GLY A 86 -13.77 1.66 -7.83
C GLY A 86 -12.36 1.41 -7.28
N ASP A 87 -11.44 0.90 -8.10
CA ASP A 87 -10.05 0.63 -7.73
C ASP A 87 -9.13 1.85 -7.86
N LEU A 88 -9.53 2.80 -8.70
CA LEU A 88 -8.79 4.01 -9.03
C LEU A 88 -9.69 5.23 -8.83
N THR A 89 -9.15 6.27 -8.23
CA THR A 89 -9.81 7.58 -8.16
C THR A 89 -9.08 8.57 -9.06
N MET A 90 -9.79 9.17 -10.01
CA MET A 90 -9.28 10.29 -10.79
C MET A 90 -9.49 11.60 -10.04
N VAL A 91 -8.42 12.38 -9.90
CA VAL A 91 -8.45 13.70 -9.27
C VAL A 91 -8.19 14.79 -10.30
N ASP A 92 -8.79 15.96 -10.10
CA ASP A 92 -8.66 17.10 -11.00
C ASP A 92 -7.64 18.14 -10.51
N ARG A 93 -7.49 18.25 -9.19
CA ARG A 93 -6.61 19.25 -8.57
C ARG A 93 -5.37 18.60 -7.97
N PRO A 94 -4.17 19.19 -8.18
CA PRO A 94 -2.95 18.76 -7.52
C PRO A 94 -3.13 18.76 -5.99
N GLY A 95 -2.64 17.69 -5.33
CA GLY A 95 -2.73 17.52 -3.88
C GLY A 95 -4.04 16.89 -3.37
N GLU A 96 -5.07 16.79 -4.22
CA GLU A 96 -6.33 16.13 -3.83
C GLU A 96 -6.14 14.64 -3.56
N ASP A 97 -5.28 13.97 -4.33
CA ASP A 97 -4.85 12.59 -4.14
C ASP A 97 -4.16 12.39 -2.77
N VAL A 98 -3.24 13.28 -2.44
CA VAL A 98 -2.50 13.28 -1.17
C VAL A 98 -3.44 13.46 0.02
N CYS A 99 -4.40 14.40 -0.08
CA CYS A 99 -5.41 14.60 0.96
C CYS A 99 -6.26 13.34 1.17
N GLN A 100 -6.71 12.67 0.09
CA GLN A 100 -7.54 11.47 0.19
C GLN A 100 -6.76 10.27 0.76
N VAL A 101 -5.48 10.13 0.42
CA VAL A 101 -4.58 9.15 1.07
C VAL A 101 -4.49 9.42 2.56
N ALA A 102 -4.27 10.68 2.95
CA ALA A 102 -4.19 11.08 4.35
C ALA A 102 -5.51 10.81 5.12
N ASP A 103 -6.67 10.99 4.48
CA ASP A 103 -7.98 10.65 5.07
C ASP A 103 -8.05 9.17 5.47
N ILE A 104 -7.57 8.27 4.61
CA ILE A 104 -7.54 6.83 4.90
C ILE A 104 -6.58 6.52 6.06
N VAL A 105 -5.38 7.11 6.04
CA VAL A 105 -4.40 6.95 7.12
C VAL A 105 -4.96 7.43 8.46
N CYS A 106 -5.59 8.62 8.47
CA CYS A 106 -6.22 9.18 9.67
C CYS A 106 -7.36 8.30 10.18
N ARG A 107 -8.14 7.67 9.29
CA ARG A 107 -9.18 6.72 9.67
C ARG A 107 -8.60 5.50 10.40
N ILE A 108 -7.49 4.95 9.91
CA ILE A 108 -6.79 3.85 10.56
C ILE A 108 -6.20 4.28 11.91
N HIS A 109 -5.63 5.49 11.96
CA HIS A 109 -5.12 6.09 13.19
C HIS A 109 -6.23 6.25 14.24
N ALA A 110 -7.37 6.80 13.85
CA ALA A 110 -8.53 6.98 14.74
C ALA A 110 -9.09 5.67 15.29
N ALA A 111 -8.92 4.57 14.53
CA ALA A 111 -9.25 3.22 14.98
C ALA A 111 -8.19 2.63 15.96
N SER A 112 -7.13 3.38 16.30
CA SER A 112 -6.03 2.95 17.16
C SER A 112 -5.35 1.66 16.65
N LEU A 113 -5.10 1.58 15.36
CA LEU A 113 -4.49 0.41 14.70
C LEU A 113 -3.09 0.69 14.14
N LEU A 114 -2.70 1.97 13.96
CA LEU A 114 -1.34 2.32 13.52
C LEU A 114 -0.35 2.14 14.68
N PRO A 115 0.80 1.48 14.47
CA PRO A 115 1.90 1.48 15.43
C PRO A 115 2.31 2.89 15.84
N GLU A 116 2.85 3.04 17.05
CA GLU A 116 3.35 4.32 17.55
C GLU A 116 4.55 4.85 16.74
N LYS A 117 5.27 3.96 16.06
CA LYS A 117 6.42 4.29 15.21
C LYS A 117 6.43 3.41 13.97
N MET A 118 7.03 3.91 12.89
CA MET A 118 7.28 3.15 11.65
C MET A 118 5.99 2.46 11.13
N ALA A 119 4.90 3.20 11.10
CA ALA A 119 3.59 2.70 10.71
C ALA A 119 3.29 2.93 9.22
N ILE A 120 3.91 3.95 8.62
CA ILE A 120 3.64 4.42 7.27
C ILE A 120 4.96 4.45 6.52
N GLY A 121 5.12 3.54 5.56
CA GLY A 121 6.27 3.48 4.66
C GLY A 121 6.00 4.28 3.39
N VAL A 122 6.92 5.15 3.02
CA VAL A 122 6.80 5.99 1.82
C VAL A 122 8.05 5.86 0.97
N ASP A 123 7.90 5.90 -0.36
CA ASP A 123 9.06 6.01 -1.24
C ASP A 123 9.78 7.35 -1.00
N ALA A 124 11.10 7.28 -0.80
CA ALA A 124 11.92 8.45 -0.53
C ALA A 124 11.92 9.50 -1.66
N ALA A 125 11.55 9.12 -2.89
CA ALA A 125 11.61 10.00 -4.06
C ALA A 125 10.44 10.97 -4.20
N GLY A 126 9.31 10.76 -3.53
CA GLY A 126 8.11 11.62 -3.64
C GLY A 126 7.52 12.06 -2.31
N ILE A 127 8.32 12.03 -1.27
CA ILE A 127 7.89 12.06 0.13
C ILE A 127 7.34 13.41 0.62
N GLY A 128 7.76 14.54 0.03
CA GLY A 128 7.52 15.88 0.60
C GLY A 128 6.06 16.18 0.87
N ASP A 129 5.24 16.17 -0.16
CA ASP A 129 3.83 16.57 -0.06
C ASP A 129 3.02 15.63 0.86
N ILE A 130 3.32 14.33 0.82
CA ILE A 130 2.66 13.32 1.65
C ILE A 130 3.02 13.50 3.13
N VAL A 131 4.27 13.77 3.44
CA VAL A 131 4.74 14.00 4.82
C VAL A 131 4.14 15.28 5.36
N ASP A 132 4.16 16.35 4.59
CA ASP A 132 3.60 17.65 4.99
C ASP A 132 2.10 17.53 5.27
N GLU A 133 1.35 16.81 4.43
CA GLU A 133 -0.08 16.60 4.64
C GLU A 133 -0.33 15.75 5.91
N LEU A 134 0.35 14.60 6.06
CA LEU A 134 0.14 13.68 7.18
C LEU A 134 0.51 14.32 8.53
N THR A 135 1.56 15.14 8.57
CA THR A 135 2.02 15.79 9.80
C THR A 135 1.37 17.15 10.06
N SER A 136 0.45 17.56 9.22
CA SER A 136 -0.32 18.79 9.44
C SER A 136 -1.09 18.75 10.77
N PRO A 137 -1.34 19.90 11.43
CA PRO A 137 -2.03 19.94 12.72
C PRO A 137 -3.40 19.28 12.72
N GLU A 138 -4.07 19.24 11.58
CA GLU A 138 -5.40 18.64 11.39
C GLU A 138 -5.33 17.10 11.38
N ARG A 139 -4.25 16.51 10.88
CA ARG A 139 -4.09 15.08 10.66
C ARG A 139 -3.58 14.33 11.89
N LYS A 140 -2.74 14.96 12.70
CA LYS A 140 -2.18 14.42 13.96
C LYS A 140 -1.39 13.12 13.81
N ILE A 141 -0.76 12.90 12.65
CA ILE A 141 0.19 11.81 12.45
C ILE A 141 1.56 12.31 12.89
N GLU A 142 2.18 11.56 13.79
CA GLU A 142 3.50 11.90 14.32
C GLU A 142 4.60 11.53 13.32
N MET A 143 5.65 12.35 13.23
CA MET A 143 6.77 12.11 12.32
C MET A 143 7.44 10.74 12.54
N ASP A 144 7.49 10.26 13.78
CA ASP A 144 8.03 8.94 14.14
C ASP A 144 7.22 7.77 13.55
N GLN A 145 5.99 8.02 13.12
CA GLN A 145 5.14 7.02 12.47
C GLN A 145 5.44 6.87 10.97
N ILE A 146 6.15 7.84 10.38
CA ILE A 146 6.48 7.86 8.95
C ILE A 146 7.94 7.46 8.76
N ILE A 147 8.21 6.61 7.79
CA ILE A 147 9.57 6.20 7.44
C ILE A 147 9.74 6.10 5.92
N ALA A 148 10.86 6.63 5.43
CA ALA A 148 11.27 6.46 4.05
C ALA A 148 11.76 5.02 3.82
N ILE A 149 11.15 4.32 2.88
CA ILE A 149 11.52 2.97 2.50
C ILE A 149 12.49 3.03 1.33
N SER A 150 13.64 2.38 1.50
CA SER A 150 14.64 2.29 0.44
C SER A 150 14.20 1.33 -0.64
N GLN A 151 14.18 1.79 -1.87
CA GLN A 151 13.73 1.06 -3.04
C GLN A 151 14.83 0.16 -3.67
N GLY A 152 14.49 -0.50 -4.76
CA GLY A 152 15.38 -1.36 -5.54
C GLY A 152 15.75 -2.65 -4.79
N TRP A 153 17.03 -3.02 -4.83
CA TRP A 153 17.52 -4.27 -4.22
C TRP A 153 17.33 -4.33 -2.68
N LYS A 154 17.15 -3.18 -2.02
CA LYS A 154 16.91 -3.11 -0.58
C LYS A 154 15.53 -3.64 -0.19
N LEU A 155 14.57 -3.66 -1.12
CA LEU A 155 13.26 -4.30 -0.93
C LEU A 155 13.29 -5.82 -1.06
N ASN A 156 14.44 -6.45 -1.37
CA ASN A 156 14.54 -7.89 -1.57
C ASN A 156 13.89 -8.70 -0.44
N GLY A 157 14.08 -8.32 0.82
CA GLY A 157 13.46 -8.97 1.97
C GLY A 157 11.94 -8.92 1.94
N ALA A 158 11.35 -7.76 1.66
CA ALA A 158 9.92 -7.58 1.56
C ALA A 158 9.32 -8.35 0.37
N ILE A 159 9.99 -8.31 -0.79
CA ILE A 159 9.59 -9.05 -2.00
C ILE A 159 9.52 -10.56 -1.68
N LYS A 160 10.60 -11.13 -1.14
CA LYS A 160 10.68 -12.57 -0.80
C LYS A 160 9.70 -12.98 0.30
N THR A 161 9.47 -12.13 1.29
CA THR A 161 8.47 -12.38 2.33
C THR A 161 7.06 -12.39 1.73
N THR A 162 6.74 -11.45 0.85
CA THR A 162 5.44 -11.38 0.16
C THR A 162 5.22 -12.65 -0.67
N GLU A 163 6.20 -13.08 -1.47
CA GLU A 163 6.12 -14.33 -2.25
C GLU A 163 5.80 -15.54 -1.37
N ARG A 164 6.52 -15.68 -0.26
CA ARG A 164 6.32 -16.82 0.68
C ARG A 164 4.95 -16.80 1.34
N LYS A 165 4.48 -15.61 1.77
CA LYS A 165 3.17 -15.48 2.41
C LYS A 165 2.02 -15.74 1.44
N LEU A 166 2.12 -15.28 0.20
CA LEU A 166 1.15 -15.60 -0.85
C LEU A 166 1.13 -17.10 -1.14
N ALA A 167 2.31 -17.72 -1.34
CA ALA A 167 2.40 -19.16 -1.62
C ALA A 167 1.88 -20.02 -0.46
N GLY A 168 2.05 -19.57 0.80
CA GLY A 168 1.59 -20.26 2.00
C GLY A 168 0.15 -19.96 2.42
N GLY A 169 -0.56 -19.06 1.72
CA GLY A 169 -1.91 -18.64 2.13
C GLY A 169 -1.94 -17.79 3.41
N GLU A 170 -0.79 -17.24 3.79
CA GLU A 170 -0.65 -16.41 4.98
C GLU A 170 -0.90 -14.90 4.72
N MET A 171 -1.12 -14.53 3.46
CA MET A 171 -1.52 -13.20 3.02
C MET A 171 -2.68 -13.33 2.04
N VAL A 172 -3.78 -12.66 2.33
CA VAL A 172 -4.96 -12.56 1.47
C VAL A 172 -5.21 -11.10 1.09
N HIS A 173 -5.88 -10.87 -0.03
CA HIS A 173 -6.07 -9.52 -0.54
C HIS A 173 -7.48 -9.28 -1.09
N CYS A 174 -7.84 -8.01 -1.28
CA CYS A 174 -9.17 -7.59 -1.70
C CYS A 174 -9.59 -8.00 -3.14
N GLY A 175 -8.68 -8.57 -3.92
CA GLY A 175 -8.99 -9.01 -5.29
C GLY A 175 -9.09 -7.88 -6.31
N SER A 176 -8.56 -6.70 -6.02
CA SER A 176 -8.61 -5.52 -6.90
C SER A 176 -8.09 -5.83 -8.32
N PRO A 177 -8.90 -5.61 -9.39
CA PRO A 177 -8.46 -5.72 -10.78
C PRO A 177 -7.25 -4.86 -11.11
N LEU A 178 -7.15 -3.65 -10.57
CA LEU A 178 -5.98 -2.80 -10.70
C LEU A 178 -4.72 -3.47 -10.15
N MET A 179 -4.81 -4.07 -8.95
CA MET A 179 -3.66 -4.73 -8.35
C MET A 179 -3.30 -6.03 -9.10
N ASN A 180 -4.27 -6.79 -9.59
CA ASN A 180 -4.03 -7.95 -10.43
C ASN A 180 -3.22 -7.56 -11.68
N TRP A 181 -3.57 -6.43 -12.30
CA TRP A 181 -2.81 -5.88 -13.41
C TRP A 181 -1.40 -5.44 -13.01
N CYS A 182 -1.23 -4.75 -11.87
CA CYS A 182 0.10 -4.35 -11.38
C CYS A 182 0.99 -5.56 -11.07
N ALA A 183 0.46 -6.59 -10.42
CA ALA A 183 1.18 -7.84 -10.14
C ALA A 183 1.59 -8.54 -11.45
N GLY A 184 0.72 -8.56 -12.45
CA GLY A 184 1.00 -9.10 -13.78
C GLY A 184 2.09 -8.34 -14.56
N ASN A 185 2.22 -7.03 -14.31
CA ASN A 185 3.25 -6.17 -14.91
C ASN A 185 4.63 -6.31 -14.27
N ALA A 186 4.71 -6.84 -13.06
CA ALA A 186 5.94 -6.90 -12.29
C ALA A 186 6.95 -7.88 -12.90
N ARG A 187 8.20 -7.44 -12.98
CA ARG A 187 9.33 -8.23 -13.49
C ARG A 187 10.46 -8.22 -12.47
N ILE A 188 11.11 -9.37 -12.32
CA ILE A 188 12.29 -9.51 -11.48
C ILE A 188 13.54 -9.08 -12.25
N VAL A 189 14.34 -8.26 -11.61
CA VAL A 189 15.73 -7.97 -12.02
C VAL A 189 16.67 -8.51 -10.96
N GLN A 190 17.57 -9.38 -11.39
CA GLN A 190 18.59 -9.95 -10.51
C GLN A 190 19.71 -8.93 -10.26
N ASN A 191 20.04 -8.70 -8.99
CA ASN A 191 21.13 -7.83 -8.55
C ASN A 191 22.07 -8.62 -7.62
N GLY A 192 22.99 -9.36 -8.19
CA GLY A 192 23.82 -10.30 -7.42
C GLY A 192 22.96 -11.36 -6.73
N ASN A 193 22.99 -11.43 -5.42
CA ASN A 193 22.18 -12.36 -4.62
C ASN A 193 20.81 -11.78 -4.23
N ALA A 194 20.52 -10.52 -4.58
CA ALA A 194 19.25 -9.87 -4.30
C ALA A 194 18.42 -9.73 -5.56
N VAL A 195 17.10 -9.52 -5.38
CA VAL A 195 16.19 -9.18 -6.46
C VAL A 195 15.60 -7.79 -6.24
N SER A 196 15.24 -7.14 -7.33
CA SER A 196 14.39 -5.95 -7.33
C SER A 196 13.23 -6.16 -8.29
N ILE A 197 12.17 -5.39 -8.12
CA ILE A 197 11.02 -5.36 -9.02
C ILE A 197 11.14 -4.16 -9.95
N THR A 198 10.84 -4.39 -11.20
CA THR A 198 10.67 -3.36 -12.22
C THR A 198 9.38 -3.59 -12.99
N LYS A 199 8.89 -2.55 -13.64
CA LYS A 199 7.76 -2.68 -14.57
C LYS A 199 8.21 -3.28 -15.91
N GLN A 200 7.29 -3.92 -16.60
CA GLN A 200 7.54 -4.43 -17.94
C GLN A 200 8.03 -3.29 -18.85
N ALA A 201 8.99 -3.56 -19.72
CA ALA A 201 9.67 -2.58 -20.58
C ALA A 201 8.79 -1.91 -21.66
N SER A 202 7.51 -2.23 -21.73
CA SER A 202 6.56 -1.69 -22.72
C SER A 202 6.23 -0.19 -22.56
N GLY A 203 6.70 0.47 -21.51
CA GLY A 203 6.40 1.89 -21.22
C GLY A 203 4.99 2.15 -20.69
N THR A 204 4.08 1.19 -20.80
CA THR A 204 2.65 1.30 -20.44
C THR A 204 2.33 0.63 -19.10
N ALA A 205 3.23 -0.18 -18.58
CA ALA A 205 3.04 -0.91 -17.32
C ALA A 205 3.12 0.01 -16.11
N LYS A 206 2.22 -0.21 -15.14
CA LYS A 206 2.22 0.44 -13.83
C LYS A 206 2.35 -0.62 -12.74
N ILE A 207 3.05 -0.30 -11.67
CA ILE A 207 3.27 -1.18 -10.52
C ILE A 207 3.21 -0.44 -9.18
N ASP A 208 2.87 0.84 -9.17
CA ASP A 208 2.93 1.71 -7.99
C ASP A 208 2.15 1.14 -6.78
N PRO A 209 0.90 0.65 -6.92
CA PRO A 209 0.21 -0.02 -5.81
C PRO A 209 0.91 -1.29 -5.31
N LEU A 210 1.61 -2.00 -6.18
CA LEU A 210 2.40 -3.17 -5.78
C LEU A 210 3.67 -2.76 -5.04
N MET A 211 4.33 -1.69 -5.44
CA MET A 211 5.48 -1.14 -4.72
C MET A 211 5.06 -0.65 -3.33
N ALA A 212 3.94 0.08 -3.24
CA ALA A 212 3.33 0.44 -1.96
C ALA A 212 3.04 -0.80 -1.08
N THR A 213 2.65 -1.92 -1.68
CA THR A 213 2.47 -3.20 -0.97
C THR A 213 3.78 -3.72 -0.39
N PHE A 214 4.89 -3.66 -1.13
CA PHE A 214 6.20 -4.06 -0.59
C PHE A 214 6.67 -3.13 0.51
N ASP A 215 6.39 -1.83 0.43
CA ASP A 215 6.70 -0.87 1.48
C ASP A 215 5.92 -1.21 2.77
N ALA A 216 4.62 -1.45 2.69
CA ALA A 216 3.82 -1.90 3.83
C ALA A 216 4.30 -3.25 4.37
N ASN A 217 4.58 -4.22 3.50
CA ASN A 217 5.05 -5.55 3.90
C ASN A 217 6.43 -5.52 4.56
N SER A 218 7.30 -4.57 4.18
CA SER A 218 8.57 -4.35 4.87
C SER A 218 8.36 -3.98 6.33
N LEU A 219 7.38 -3.11 6.62
CA LEU A 219 7.02 -2.71 7.97
C LEU A 219 6.33 -3.83 8.75
N MET A 220 5.38 -4.54 8.13
CA MET A 220 4.71 -5.67 8.78
C MET A 220 5.69 -6.80 9.11
N SER A 221 6.76 -6.98 8.32
CA SER A 221 7.82 -7.96 8.57
C SER A 221 8.62 -7.68 9.84
N LEU A 222 8.62 -6.44 10.33
CA LEU A 222 9.23 -6.07 11.61
C LEU A 222 8.39 -6.50 12.82
N ASN A 223 7.26 -7.17 12.59
CA ASN A 223 6.33 -7.63 13.62
C ASN A 223 5.87 -6.49 14.56
N PRO A 224 5.29 -5.41 14.02
CA PRO A 224 4.89 -4.26 14.82
C PRO A 224 3.90 -4.65 15.92
N SER A 225 3.99 -3.97 17.04
CA SER A 225 3.01 -4.10 18.13
C SER A 225 1.81 -3.20 17.87
N PRO A 226 0.60 -3.63 18.29
CA PRO A 226 -0.54 -2.73 18.37
C PRO A 226 -0.21 -1.49 19.21
N PRO A 227 -0.78 -0.32 18.89
CA PRO A 227 -0.59 0.87 19.73
C PRO A 227 -1.08 0.59 21.15
N ARG A 228 -0.43 1.20 22.13
CA ARG A 228 -0.83 1.05 23.52
C ARG A 228 -2.18 1.75 23.73
N THR A 229 -3.23 0.98 23.94
CA THR A 229 -4.50 1.55 24.44
C THR A 229 -4.25 2.17 25.80
N ALA A 230 -4.51 3.45 25.97
CA ALA A 230 -4.51 4.09 27.28
C ALA A 230 -5.49 3.34 28.18
N ARG A 231 -4.97 2.52 29.12
CA ARG A 231 -5.79 1.95 30.18
C ARG A 231 -6.19 3.11 31.09
N PHE A 232 -7.41 3.61 30.95
CA PHE A 232 -8.02 4.39 31.97
C PHE A 232 -8.19 3.48 33.21
N GLN A 233 -7.26 3.58 34.18
CA GLN A 233 -7.52 3.09 35.51
C GLN A 233 -8.52 4.06 36.14
N MET A 234 -9.80 3.67 36.17
CA MET A 234 -10.74 4.31 37.08
C MET A 234 -10.32 3.94 38.52
N PHE A 235 -9.69 4.87 39.18
CA PHE A 235 -9.57 4.81 40.64
C PHE A 235 -10.95 5.10 41.20
N THR A 236 -11.69 4.07 41.58
CA THR A 236 -12.85 4.22 42.48
C THR A 236 -12.31 4.52 43.90
N THR A 237 -12.52 5.74 44.37
CA THR A 237 -12.37 6.17 45.77
C THR A 237 -13.54 5.66 46.59
#